data_f7736c981026afaae3dd130f750d13ac
#
_entry.id   f7736c981026afaae3dd130f750d13ac
#
_cell.length_a   1.000
_cell.length_b   1.000
_cell.length_c   1.000
_cell.angle_alpha   90.00
_cell.angle_beta   90.00
_cell.angle_gamma   90.00
#
_symmetry.space_group_name_H-M   'P 1'
#
loop_
_entity.id
_entity.type
_entity.pdbx_description
1 polymer ?
#
loop_
_entity_poly.entity_id
_entity_poly.type
_entity_poly.pdbx_seq_one_letter_code
_entity_poly.pdbx_strand_id
1 'polypeptide(L)' 'MFSLTMLGSGSAGNSALVATDHCKILVDGGLSARQLVLRLEHCGVTPEQLDGVLLTHEHGDHVCGLEILCRKFDVPIY' A
#
# COMPACT_ATOMS: atom_id res chain seq x y z
N MET A 1 -0.77 2.46 -19.27
CA MET A 1 0.55 2.96 -18.84
C MET A 1 0.91 2.36 -17.50
N PHE A 2 2.16 1.99 -17.32
CA PHE A 2 2.65 1.42 -16.08
C PHE A 2 3.39 2.49 -15.28
N SER A 3 3.11 2.58 -13.99
CA SER A 3 3.85 3.49 -13.11
C SER A 3 4.21 2.79 -11.81
N LEU A 4 5.35 3.18 -11.25
CA LEU A 4 5.82 2.72 -9.96
C LEU A 4 6.16 3.96 -9.12
N THR A 5 5.52 4.07 -7.97
CA THR A 5 5.72 5.19 -7.07
C THR A 5 6.14 4.67 -5.71
N MET A 6 7.30 5.12 -5.21
CA MET A 6 7.73 4.78 -3.86
C MET A 6 6.99 5.66 -2.86
N LEU A 7 6.22 5.03 -1.99
CA LEU A 7 5.49 5.74 -0.95
C LEU A 7 6.34 5.94 0.30
N GLY A 8 7.28 5.03 0.53
CA GLY A 8 8.22 5.13 1.62
C GLY A 8 9.37 4.17 1.42
N SER A 9 10.55 4.53 1.90
CA SER A 9 11.73 3.68 1.84
C SER A 9 12.61 3.98 3.05
N GLY A 10 13.42 2.99 3.44
CA GLY A 10 14.35 3.11 4.53
C GLY A 10 13.93 2.35 5.77
N SER A 11 14.54 2.69 6.90
CA SER A 11 14.34 1.95 8.15
C SER A 11 12.95 2.15 8.75
N ALA A 12 12.25 3.20 8.37
CA ALA A 12 10.91 3.47 8.90
C ALA A 12 9.82 2.62 8.24
N GLY A 13 10.14 1.96 7.12
CA GLY A 13 9.21 1.11 6.40
C GLY A 13 9.27 1.32 4.90
N ASN A 14 8.86 0.30 4.17
CA ASN A 14 8.85 0.33 2.72
C ASN A 14 7.43 0.14 2.20
N SER A 15 7.09 0.88 1.16
CA SER A 15 5.83 0.70 0.46
C SER A 15 5.95 1.30 -0.93
N ALA A 16 5.36 0.65 -1.92
CA ALA A 16 5.37 1.12 -3.30
C ALA A 16 4.00 0.92 -3.92
N LEU A 17 3.61 1.86 -4.77
CA LEU A 17 2.38 1.76 -5.54
C LEU A 17 2.71 1.42 -6.98
N VAL A 18 2.17 0.31 -7.47
CA VAL A 18 2.27 -0.10 -8.87
C VAL A 18 0.91 0.11 -9.51
N ALA A 19 0.86 0.89 -10.56
CA ALA A 19 -0.40 1.22 -11.20
C ALA A 19 -0.32 1.09 -12.70
N THR A 20 -1.39 0.56 -13.29
CA THR A 20 -1.62 0.56 -14.73
C THR A 20 -2.95 1.28 -14.97
N ASP A 21 -3.39 1.33 -16.23
CA ASP A 21 -4.68 1.93 -16.56
C ASP A 21 -5.85 1.14 -15.97
N HIS A 22 -5.63 -0.11 -15.62
CA HIS A 22 -6.70 -1.01 -15.17
C HIS A 22 -6.49 -1.60 -13.78
N CYS A 23 -5.33 -1.40 -13.17
CA CYS A 23 -5.00 -2.10 -11.93
C CYS A 23 -4.08 -1.26 -11.06
N LYS A 24 -4.33 -1.28 -9.74
CA LYS A 24 -3.50 -0.61 -8.75
C LYS A 24 -3.18 -1.58 -7.64
N ILE A 25 -1.90 -1.84 -7.44
CA ILE A 25 -1.41 -2.78 -6.43
C ILE A 25 -0.46 -2.05 -5.50
N LEU A 26 -0.67 -2.23 -4.21
CA LEU A 26 0.25 -1.75 -3.20
C LEU A 26 1.22 -2.88 -2.86
N VAL A 27 2.52 -2.60 -2.97
CA VAL A 27 3.57 -3.58 -2.65
C VAL A 27 4.18 -3.21 -1.32
N ASP A 28 4.03 -4.08 -0.35
CA ASP A 28 4.43 -3.91 1.03
C ASP A 28 3.73 -2.71 1.69
N GLY A 29 3.55 -2.77 2.97
CA GLY A 29 2.91 -1.70 3.72
C GLY A 29 3.59 -1.53 5.05
N GLY A 30 4.87 -1.16 5.04
CA GLY A 30 5.64 -0.95 6.26
C GLY A 30 5.30 0.32 7.00
N LEU A 31 4.37 1.11 6.50
CA LEU A 31 3.91 2.34 7.11
C LEU A 31 2.62 2.10 7.88
N SER A 32 2.28 3.01 8.80
CA SER A 32 0.99 2.92 9.46
C SER A 32 -0.15 3.13 8.47
N ALA A 33 -1.35 2.65 8.81
CA ALA A 33 -2.52 2.81 7.94
C ALA A 33 -2.75 4.28 7.58
N ARG A 34 -2.60 5.16 8.57
CA ARG A 34 -2.77 6.61 8.36
C ARG A 34 -1.77 7.16 7.35
N GLN A 35 -0.50 6.75 7.46
CA GLN A 35 0.53 7.20 6.54
C GLN A 35 0.30 6.66 5.14
N LEU A 36 -0.13 5.42 5.03
CA LEU A 36 -0.44 4.82 3.74
C LEU A 36 -1.55 5.60 3.03
N VAL A 37 -2.61 5.93 3.75
CA VAL A 37 -3.73 6.70 3.18
C VAL A 37 -3.24 8.07 2.71
N LEU A 38 -2.45 8.77 3.54
CA LEU A 38 -1.94 10.09 3.18
C LEU A 38 -1.07 10.04 1.94
N ARG A 39 -0.18 9.06 1.85
CA ARG A 39 0.73 8.95 0.73
C ARG A 39 0.01 8.55 -0.55
N LEU A 40 -0.99 7.69 -0.46
CA LEU A 40 -1.84 7.36 -1.60
C LEU A 40 -2.59 8.60 -2.09
N GLU A 41 -3.12 9.41 -1.19
CA GLU A 41 -3.80 10.64 -1.57
C GLU A 41 -2.89 11.60 -2.32
N HIS A 42 -1.61 11.69 -1.92
CA HIS A 42 -0.62 12.49 -2.64
C HIS A 42 -0.42 12.00 -4.07
N CYS A 43 -0.68 10.74 -4.32
CA CYS A 43 -0.60 10.16 -5.67
C CYS A 43 -1.93 10.24 -6.42
N GLY A 44 -2.96 10.81 -5.80
CA GLY A 44 -4.28 10.88 -6.40
C GLY A 44 -5.04 9.57 -6.34
N VAL A 45 -4.70 8.70 -5.39
CA VAL A 45 -5.30 7.37 -5.27
C VAL A 45 -5.96 7.24 -3.90
N THR A 46 -7.18 6.71 -3.86
CA THR A 46 -7.82 6.36 -2.61
C THR A 46 -7.60 4.87 -2.32
N PRO A 47 -7.61 4.45 -1.04
CA PRO A 47 -7.46 3.02 -0.73
C PRO A 47 -8.49 2.13 -1.40
N GLU A 48 -9.69 2.65 -1.64
CA GLU A 48 -10.77 1.91 -2.29
C GLU A 48 -10.46 1.60 -3.75
N GLN A 49 -9.53 2.32 -4.35
CA GLN A 49 -9.12 2.09 -5.74
C GLN A 49 -8.07 0.99 -5.87
N LEU A 50 -7.54 0.51 -4.75
CA LEU A 50 -6.56 -0.57 -4.78
C LEU A 50 -7.23 -1.90 -5.11
N ASP A 51 -6.62 -2.63 -6.04
CA ASP A 51 -7.10 -3.96 -6.44
C ASP A 51 -6.53 -5.05 -5.55
N GLY A 52 -5.45 -4.76 -4.86
CA GLY A 52 -4.85 -5.71 -3.94
C GLY A 52 -3.57 -5.18 -3.34
N VAL A 53 -3.05 -5.94 -2.40
CA VAL A 53 -1.80 -5.67 -1.72
C VAL A 53 -0.92 -6.92 -1.82
N LEU A 54 0.32 -6.74 -2.21
CA LEU A 54 1.29 -7.82 -2.29
C LEU A 54 2.30 -7.66 -1.16
N LEU A 55 2.45 -8.71 -0.36
CA LEU A 55 3.47 -8.74 0.71
C LEU A 55 4.66 -9.54 0.23
N THR A 56 5.84 -8.90 0.22
CA THR A 56 7.08 -9.58 -0.13
C THR A 56 7.81 -10.11 1.10
N HIS A 57 7.54 -9.50 2.26
CA HIS A 57 8.14 -9.91 3.53
C HIS A 57 7.07 -9.94 4.62
N GLU A 58 7.19 -10.89 5.52
CA GLU A 58 6.37 -10.93 6.72
C GLU A 58 7.21 -10.44 7.90
N HIS A 59 6.91 -9.23 8.35
CA HIS A 59 7.50 -8.66 9.55
C HIS A 59 6.35 -8.29 10.47
N GLY A 60 6.27 -8.90 11.64
CA GLY A 60 5.13 -8.78 12.54
C GLY A 60 4.65 -7.36 12.76
N ASP A 61 5.55 -6.44 13.02
CA ASP A 61 5.19 -5.06 13.32
C ASP A 61 4.82 -4.25 12.08
N HIS A 62 5.28 -4.67 10.92
CA HIS A 62 5.07 -3.93 9.68
C HIS A 62 3.75 -4.26 9.00
N VAL A 63 3.08 -5.31 9.45
CA VAL A 63 1.83 -5.77 8.84
C VAL A 63 0.62 -5.12 9.48
N CYS A 64 0.74 -4.60 10.70
CA CYS A 64 -0.41 -4.05 11.43
C CYS A 64 -1.12 -2.91 10.70
N GLY A 65 -0.36 -1.97 10.16
CA GLY A 65 -0.96 -0.85 9.42
C GLY A 65 -1.68 -1.32 8.18
N LEU A 66 -1.07 -2.29 7.48
CA LEU A 66 -1.64 -2.86 6.27
C LEU A 66 -2.92 -3.64 6.56
N GLU A 67 -2.93 -4.42 7.64
CA GLU A 67 -4.13 -5.17 8.04
C GLU A 67 -5.29 -4.23 8.34
N ILE A 68 -5.02 -3.16 9.06
CA ILE A 68 -6.04 -2.17 9.38
C ILE A 68 -6.58 -1.53 8.11
N LEU A 69 -5.69 -1.15 7.20
CA LEU A 69 -6.07 -0.56 5.92
C LEU A 69 -6.95 -1.52 5.12
N CYS A 70 -6.51 -2.76 4.96
CA CYS A 70 -7.22 -3.74 4.14
C CYS A 70 -8.58 -4.11 4.74
N ARG A 71 -8.65 -4.18 6.06
CA ARG A 71 -9.92 -4.45 6.74
C ARG A 71 -10.91 -3.30 6.56
N LYS A 72 -10.41 -2.07 6.70
CA LYS A 72 -11.25 -0.89 6.62
C LYS A 72 -11.78 -0.64 5.22
N PHE A 73 -10.98 -0.91 4.21
CA PHE A 73 -11.32 -0.62 2.82
C PHE A 73 -11.58 -1.87 1.98
N ASP A 74 -11.61 -3.03 2.62
CA ASP A 74 -11.93 -4.31 1.97
C ASP A 74 -11.02 -4.62 0.78
N VAL A 75 -9.72 -4.47 0.98
CA VAL A 75 -8.71 -4.72 -0.04
C VAL A 75 -8.07 -6.09 0.21
N PRO A 76 -8.02 -6.99 -0.78
CA PRO A 76 -7.40 -8.29 -0.58
C PRO A 76 -5.90 -8.22 -0.44
N ILE A 77 -5.33 -9.10 0.39
CA ILE A 77 -3.89 -9.24 0.60
C ILE A 77 -3.43 -10.55 -0.05
N TYR A 78 -2.37 -10.46 -0.80
CA TYR A 78 -1.77 -11.62 -1.48
C TYR A 78 -0.42 -11.99 -0.93
#